data_bcb4e36dbfe20fae8b2ba3cf9f0a11cc
#
_entry.id   bcb4e36dbfe20fae8b2ba3cf9f0a11cc
#
_cell.length_a   1.000
_cell.length_b   1.000
_cell.length_c   1.000
_cell.angle_alpha   90.00
_cell.angle_beta   90.00
_cell.angle_gamma   90.00
#
_symmetry.space_group_name_H-M   'P 1'
#
loop_
_entity.id
_entity.type
_entity.pdbx_description
1 polymer ?
#
loop_
_entity_poly.entity_id
_entity_poly.type
_entity_poly.pdbx_seq_one_letter_code
_entity_poly.pdbx_strand_id
1 'polypeptide(L)'
;MLKNFVATTVENSDVTVCTASSGTELSIMSIMLNGGEDGGEVTLNFSTGFSAGFTIDSGDTIVLDNKINLSTGASFTVNATASGIKVMVSAAELAV
;
A
#
# COMPACT_ATOMS: atom_id res chain seq x y z
N MET A 1 -12.19 12.04 -7.27
CA MET A 1 -12.31 10.81 -8.10
C MET A 1 -11.78 9.63 -7.32
N LEU A 2 -12.50 8.51 -7.32
CA LEU A 2 -12.02 7.30 -6.68
C LEU A 2 -11.07 6.55 -7.61
N LYS A 3 -9.97 6.08 -7.05
CA LYS A 3 -8.96 5.30 -7.78
C LYS A 3 -8.56 4.06 -6.99
N ASN A 4 -8.26 3.00 -7.71
CA ASN A 4 -7.68 1.80 -7.13
C ASN A 4 -6.28 1.60 -7.68
N PHE A 5 -5.35 1.28 -6.79
CA PHE A 5 -3.97 0.99 -7.14
C PHE A 5 -3.64 -0.42 -6.69
N VAL A 6 -2.99 -1.18 -7.54
CA VAL A 6 -2.64 -2.57 -7.25
C VAL A 6 -1.15 -2.76 -7.45
N ALA A 7 -0.53 -3.46 -6.53
CA ALA A 7 0.88 -3.84 -6.63
C ALA A 7 1.07 -5.27 -6.16
N THR A 8 2.15 -5.90 -6.60
CA THR A 8 2.55 -7.23 -6.17
C THR A 8 3.96 -7.12 -5.61
N THR A 9 4.19 -7.69 -4.44
CA THR A 9 5.49 -7.58 -3.78
C THR A 9 6.55 -8.39 -4.53
N VAL A 10 7.78 -7.91 -4.43
CA VAL A 10 8.99 -8.61 -4.84
C VAL A 10 9.83 -8.81 -3.60
N GLU A 11 10.32 -10.02 -3.39
CA GLU A 11 11.05 -10.42 -2.17
C GLU A 11 12.10 -9.40 -1.77
N ASN A 12 12.01 -8.92 -0.54
CA ASN A 12 12.97 -7.98 0.07
C ASN A 12 13.21 -6.70 -0.74
N SER A 13 12.23 -6.28 -1.53
CA SER A 13 12.33 -5.06 -2.34
C SER A 13 11.21 -4.10 -2.03
N ASP A 14 11.48 -2.81 -2.11
CA ASP A 14 10.44 -1.79 -2.00
C ASP A 14 9.66 -1.73 -3.30
N VAL A 15 8.35 -1.80 -3.20
CA VAL A 15 7.45 -1.65 -4.35
C VAL A 15 6.53 -0.48 -4.09
N THR A 16 6.53 0.51 -4.97
CA THR A 16 5.64 1.66 -4.84
C THR A 16 4.24 1.26 -5.27
N VAL A 17 3.27 1.44 -4.38
CA VAL A 17 1.87 1.14 -4.67
C VAL A 17 1.20 2.34 -5.32
N CYS A 18 1.39 3.52 -4.76
CA CYS A 18 0.83 4.75 -5.33
C CYS A 18 1.62 5.97 -4.91
N THR A 19 1.50 7.01 -5.70
CA THR A 19 2.13 8.31 -5.44
C THR A 19 1.11 9.40 -5.76
N ALA A 20 1.01 10.39 -4.88
CA ALA A 20 0.19 11.56 -5.17
C ALA A 20 0.89 12.42 -6.22
N SER A 21 0.30 12.51 -7.40
CA SER A 21 0.91 13.22 -8.52
C SER A 21 0.86 14.73 -8.33
N SER A 22 1.61 15.46 -9.16
CA SER A 22 1.64 16.91 -9.15
C SER A 22 0.22 17.49 -9.26
N GLY A 23 -0.10 18.44 -8.41
CA GLY A 23 -1.41 19.09 -8.37
C GLY A 23 -2.52 18.27 -7.72
N THR A 24 -2.19 17.14 -7.10
CA THR A 24 -3.18 16.29 -6.44
C THR A 24 -2.74 15.86 -5.05
N GLU A 25 -3.70 15.42 -4.27
CA GLU A 25 -3.50 14.67 -3.04
C GLU A 25 -4.27 13.35 -3.15
N LEU A 26 -3.81 12.32 -2.48
CA LEU A 26 -4.52 11.05 -2.39
C LEU A 26 -4.98 10.84 -0.95
N SER A 27 -6.28 10.64 -0.78
CA SER A 27 -6.83 10.24 0.51
C SER A 27 -7.07 8.73 0.45
N ILE A 28 -6.18 7.97 1.07
CA ILE A 28 -6.30 6.52 1.12
C ILE A 28 -7.45 6.17 2.05
N MET A 29 -8.38 5.36 1.57
CA MET A 29 -9.58 4.97 2.31
C MET A 29 -9.48 3.57 2.84
N SER A 30 -8.84 2.67 2.12
CA SER A 30 -8.61 1.30 2.57
C SER A 30 -7.41 0.69 1.87
N ILE A 31 -6.79 -0.26 2.56
CA ILE A 31 -5.68 -1.06 2.03
C ILE A 31 -6.07 -2.52 2.22
N MET A 32 -6.02 -3.29 1.16
CA MET A 32 -6.32 -4.72 1.20
C MET A 32 -5.07 -5.49 0.78
N LEU A 33 -4.72 -6.52 1.54
CA LEU A 33 -3.57 -7.36 1.24
C LEU A 33 -4.00 -8.82 1.19
N ASN A 34 -3.42 -9.55 0.24
CA ASN A 34 -3.57 -11.00 0.17
C ASN A 34 -2.19 -11.64 0.24
N GLY A 35 -2.03 -12.64 1.12
CA GLY A 35 -0.73 -13.25 1.40
C GLY A 35 -0.14 -14.06 0.27
N GLY A 36 -0.89 -14.33 -0.78
CA GLY A 36 -0.39 -15.15 -1.89
C GLY A 36 -0.12 -16.57 -1.47
N GLU A 37 0.84 -17.21 -2.14
CA GLU A 37 1.15 -18.62 -1.88
C GLU A 37 1.98 -18.80 -0.60
N ASP A 38 2.86 -17.85 -0.29
CA ASP A 38 3.86 -18.04 0.76
C ASP A 38 3.58 -17.24 2.03
N GLY A 39 2.81 -16.17 1.94
CA GLY A 39 2.69 -15.22 3.03
C GLY A 39 4.03 -14.53 3.31
N GLY A 40 4.19 -13.93 4.47
CA GLY A 40 5.45 -13.32 4.88
C GLY A 40 5.26 -12.13 5.81
N GLU A 41 6.38 -11.48 6.12
CA GLU A 41 6.39 -10.23 6.88
C GLU A 41 6.27 -9.06 5.91
N VAL A 42 5.36 -8.14 6.22
CA VAL A 42 5.06 -6.99 5.37
C VAL A 42 5.32 -5.72 6.15
N THR A 43 5.98 -4.77 5.52
CA THR A 43 6.15 -3.42 6.05
C THR A 43 5.51 -2.43 5.09
N LEU A 44 4.60 -1.63 5.61
CA LEU A 44 3.96 -0.54 4.87
C LEU A 44 4.69 0.74 5.21
N ASN A 45 5.18 1.44 4.20
CA ASN A 45 5.90 2.69 4.39
C ASN A 45 5.20 3.84 3.70
N PHE A 46 4.98 4.90 4.47
CA PHE A 46 4.41 6.14 3.95
C PHE A 46 5.50 7.20 4.00
N SER A 47 5.70 7.93 2.92
CA SER A 47 6.79 8.90 2.85
C SER A 47 6.62 10.09 3.82
N THR A 48 5.51 10.10 4.56
CA THR A 48 5.32 11.02 5.68
C THR A 48 6.15 10.64 6.92
N GLY A 49 6.85 9.50 6.87
CA GLY A 49 7.68 9.00 7.97
C GLY A 49 7.04 7.90 8.81
N PHE A 50 5.80 7.55 8.54
CA PHE A 50 5.11 6.49 9.25
C PHE A 50 5.32 5.14 8.56
N SER A 51 5.59 4.09 9.35
CA SER A 51 5.63 2.74 8.83
C SER A 51 4.94 1.78 9.79
N ALA A 52 4.40 0.70 9.26
CA ALA A 52 3.73 -0.33 10.05
C ALA A 52 4.12 -1.71 9.51
N GLY A 53 4.42 -2.63 10.41
CA GLY A 53 4.82 -3.98 10.05
C GLY A 53 3.90 -5.02 10.66
N PHE A 54 3.69 -6.12 9.93
CA PHE A 54 2.87 -7.23 10.40
C PHE A 54 3.19 -8.48 9.58
N THR A 55 2.69 -9.62 10.06
CA THR A 55 2.82 -10.90 9.35
C THR A 55 1.49 -11.24 8.71
N ILE A 56 1.52 -11.69 7.45
CA ILE A 56 0.34 -12.20 6.76
C ILE A 56 0.58 -13.65 6.36
N ASP A 57 -0.39 -14.51 6.61
CA ASP A 57 -0.28 -15.92 6.29
C ASP A 57 -0.65 -16.19 4.82
N SER A 58 -0.16 -17.32 4.32
CA SER A 58 -0.49 -17.80 2.98
C SER A 58 -2.01 -17.84 2.79
N GLY A 59 -2.48 -17.23 1.71
CA GLY A 59 -3.90 -17.22 1.35
C GLY A 59 -4.79 -16.30 2.16
N ASP A 60 -4.28 -15.69 3.24
CA ASP A 60 -5.07 -14.80 4.07
C ASP A 60 -5.27 -13.44 3.40
N THR A 61 -6.38 -12.82 3.73
CA THR A 61 -6.68 -11.46 3.30
C THR A 61 -6.82 -10.57 4.53
N ILE A 62 -6.13 -9.44 4.49
CA ILE A 62 -6.20 -8.44 5.56
C ILE A 62 -6.74 -7.15 4.95
N VAL A 63 -7.70 -6.53 5.62
CA VAL A 63 -8.25 -5.24 5.23
C VAL A 63 -7.93 -4.23 6.32
N LEU A 64 -7.25 -3.16 5.93
CA LEU A 64 -6.94 -2.05 6.82
C LEU A 64 -7.84 -0.88 6.43
N ASP A 65 -8.74 -0.53 7.31
CA ASP A 65 -9.73 0.51 7.06
C ASP A 65 -9.30 1.83 7.69
N ASN A 66 -8.08 2.23 7.39
CA ASN A 66 -7.49 3.46 7.88
C ASN A 66 -7.48 4.54 6.81
N LYS A 67 -7.75 5.76 7.22
CA LYS A 67 -7.68 6.91 6.33
C LYS A 67 -6.32 7.58 6.46
N ILE A 68 -5.60 7.64 5.35
CA ILE A 68 -4.26 8.20 5.29
C ILE A 68 -4.21 9.18 4.13
N ASN A 69 -3.77 10.40 4.40
CA ASN A 69 -3.66 11.41 3.36
C ASN A 69 -2.23 11.50 2.87
N LEU A 70 -2.05 11.35 1.56
CA LEU A 70 -0.76 11.55 0.90
C LEU A 70 -0.76 12.91 0.21
N SER A 71 0.07 13.81 0.70
CA SER A 71 0.28 15.11 0.06
C SER A 71 0.96 14.94 -1.28
N THR A 72 0.88 15.94 -2.13
CA THR A 72 1.54 15.93 -3.45
C THR A 72 3.00 15.48 -3.32
N GLY A 73 3.37 14.50 -4.12
CA GLY A 73 4.72 13.92 -4.13
C GLY A 73 4.94 12.81 -3.12
N ALA A 74 4.04 12.62 -2.16
CA ALA A 74 4.17 11.55 -1.18
C ALA A 74 3.78 10.20 -1.80
N SER A 75 4.41 9.14 -1.32
CA SER A 75 4.20 7.79 -1.82
C SER A 75 3.87 6.82 -0.71
N PHE A 76 3.17 5.75 -1.09
CA PHE A 76 2.99 4.57 -0.27
C PHE A 76 3.75 3.42 -0.92
N THR A 77 4.67 2.83 -0.18
CA THR A 77 5.45 1.68 -0.62
C THR A 77 5.24 0.50 0.31
N VAL A 78 5.43 -0.70 -0.23
CA VAL A 78 5.35 -1.92 0.54
C VAL A 78 6.65 -2.71 0.35
N ASN A 79 7.14 -3.31 1.44
CA ASN A 79 8.27 -4.22 1.42
C ASN A 79 7.84 -5.51 2.11
N ALA A 80 8.13 -6.64 1.51
CA ALA A 80 7.77 -7.91 2.08
C ALA A 80 8.92 -8.90 1.94
N THR A 81 8.97 -9.87 2.84
CA THR A 81 9.98 -10.94 2.81
C THR A 81 9.71 -11.98 1.74
N ALA A 82 8.56 -11.93 1.09
CA ALA A 82 8.20 -12.85 0.02
C ALA A 82 7.63 -12.10 -1.17
N SER A 83 7.79 -12.70 -2.36
CA SER A 83 7.15 -12.23 -3.58
C SER A 83 5.69 -12.71 -3.63
N GLY A 84 4.87 -12.02 -4.41
CA GLY A 84 3.52 -12.49 -4.71
C GLY A 84 2.44 -12.05 -3.73
N ILE A 85 2.77 -11.26 -2.72
CA ILE A 85 1.77 -10.65 -1.85
C ILE A 85 1.13 -9.50 -2.63
N LYS A 86 -0.19 -9.55 -2.76
CA LYS A 86 -0.92 -8.53 -3.51
C LYS A 86 -1.44 -7.45 -2.60
N VAL A 87 -1.31 -6.21 -3.04
CA VAL A 87 -1.73 -5.04 -2.28
C VAL A 87 -2.64 -4.20 -3.17
N MET A 88 -3.81 -3.86 -2.66
CA MET A 88 -4.72 -2.96 -3.35
C MET A 88 -5.07 -1.79 -2.44
N VAL A 89 -5.00 -0.59 -2.98
CA VAL A 89 -5.35 0.63 -2.28
C VAL A 89 -6.54 1.26 -2.97
N SER A 90 -7.54 1.62 -2.19
CA SER A 90 -8.65 2.46 -2.65
C SER A 90 -8.44 3.86 -2.11
N ALA A 91 -8.42 4.85 -2.98
CA ALA A 91 -8.13 6.23 -2.60
C ALA A 91 -9.03 7.21 -3.35
N ALA A 92 -9.27 8.36 -2.72
CA ALA A 92 -9.89 9.49 -3.38
C ALA A 92 -8.80 10.45 -3.83
N GLU A 93 -8.77 10.79 -5.10
CA GLU A 93 -7.84 11.79 -5.63
C GLU A 93 -8.50 13.15 -5.61
N LEU A 94 -7.83 14.11 -4.99
CA LEU A 94 -8.32 15.47 -4.83
C LEU A 94 -7.37 16.43 -5.51
N ALA A 95 -7.92 17.40 -6.24
CA ALA A 95 -7.13 18.48 -6.83
C ALA A 95 -6.72 19.48 -5.73
N VAL A 96 -5.49 19.96 -5.78
CA VAL A 96 -4.97 20.95 -4.86
C VAL A 96 -4.38 22.15 -5.60
#